data_e01682d10189e3db5a4790131abb9fb7
#
_entry.id   e01682d10189e3db5a4790131abb9fb7
#
_cell.length_a   1.000
_cell.length_b   1.000
_cell.length_c   1.000
_cell.angle_alpha   90.00
_cell.angle_beta   90.00
_cell.angle_gamma   90.00
#
_symmetry.space_group_name_H-M   'P 1'
#
loop_
_entity.id
_entity.type
_entity.pdbx_description
1 polymer ?
#
loop_
_entity_poly.entity_id
_entity_poly.type
_entity_poly.pdbx_seq_one_letter_code
_entity_poly.pdbx_strand_id
1 'polypeptide(L)'
;TNRPTEYNTLDDRYARVVTEELMPALAKDYNISKDPEMHGIGGSSSGAIAAFTVAWERPDHFRKVLSNVGSFVNLRGGHVYPEKVLAAEKKPIRVYLCDGRNDNRGLRDGKYDVNRDWFHQNVRLMKALTAKGYDVNYSWGMNNHGQKFGGAILPEMMRWLWRDGPVSTDPNDAVERGFRQPTAKPK
;
A
#
# COMPACT_ATOMS: atom_id res chain seq x y z
N THR A 1 -3.65 18.57 14.03
CA THR A 1 -3.94 17.14 13.80
C THR A 1 -2.68 16.33 14.06
N ASN A 2 -2.81 15.18 14.72
CA ASN A 2 -1.69 14.25 14.99
C ASN A 2 -1.26 13.46 13.76
N ARG A 3 -1.95 13.62 12.62
CA ARG A 3 -1.74 12.85 11.39
C ARG A 3 -0.27 12.70 10.96
N PRO A 4 0.58 13.75 10.95
CA PRO A 4 1.98 13.57 10.57
C PRO A 4 2.74 12.64 11.52
N THR A 5 2.42 12.67 12.81
CA THR A 5 3.04 11.81 13.82
C THR A 5 2.54 10.37 13.70
N GLU A 6 1.24 10.18 13.52
CA GLU A 6 0.64 8.85 13.41
C GLU A 6 1.05 8.14 12.11
N TYR A 7 1.00 8.84 10.96
CA TYR A 7 1.17 8.20 9.65
C TYR A 7 2.62 8.09 9.17
N ASN A 8 3.50 9.01 9.57
CA ASN A 8 4.86 9.03 9.04
C ASN A 8 5.90 8.57 10.06
N THR A 9 5.51 8.19 11.28
CA THR A 9 6.44 7.62 12.26
C THR A 9 6.63 6.13 11.99
N LEU A 10 7.88 5.66 12.04
CA LEU A 10 8.25 4.30 11.65
C LEU A 10 8.29 3.36 12.88
N ASP A 11 7.23 3.40 13.68
CA ASP A 11 7.06 2.55 14.86
C ASP A 11 5.66 1.89 14.90
N ASP A 12 5.42 1.09 15.93
CA ASP A 12 4.22 0.29 16.09
C ASP A 12 2.99 1.05 16.62
N ARG A 13 3.10 2.33 16.98
CA ARG A 13 2.02 3.07 17.65
C ARG A 13 0.72 3.07 16.85
N TYR A 14 0.80 3.42 15.57
CA TYR A 14 -0.38 3.41 14.71
C TYR A 14 -0.86 1.98 14.40
N ALA A 15 0.06 1.05 14.28
CA ALA A 15 -0.27 -0.36 14.09
C ALA A 15 -1.08 -0.90 15.29
N ARG A 16 -0.72 -0.55 16.52
CA ARG A 16 -1.50 -0.92 17.71
C ARG A 16 -2.90 -0.33 17.71
N VAL A 17 -3.06 0.96 17.38
CA VAL A 17 -4.40 1.56 17.25
C VAL A 17 -5.27 0.77 16.27
N VAL A 18 -4.70 0.40 15.11
CA VAL A 18 -5.44 -0.37 14.11
C VAL A 18 -5.80 -1.76 14.61
N THR A 19 -4.85 -2.48 15.22
CA THR A 19 -5.02 -3.91 15.55
C THR A 19 -5.63 -4.17 16.93
N GLU A 20 -5.45 -3.26 17.89
CA GLU A 20 -5.87 -3.44 19.28
C GLU A 20 -7.14 -2.64 19.63
N GLU A 21 -7.44 -1.59 18.85
CA GLU A 21 -8.62 -0.75 19.08
C GLU A 21 -9.62 -0.84 17.92
N LEU A 22 -9.20 -0.50 16.70
CA LEU A 22 -10.11 -0.39 15.55
C LEU A 22 -10.66 -1.75 15.11
N MET A 23 -9.79 -2.74 14.87
CA MET A 23 -10.24 -4.07 14.42
C MET A 23 -11.16 -4.77 15.45
N PRO A 24 -10.85 -4.79 16.76
CA PRO A 24 -11.76 -5.34 17.76
C PRO A 24 -13.10 -4.59 17.85
N ALA A 25 -13.10 -3.27 17.65
CA ALA A 25 -14.34 -2.50 17.62
C ALA A 25 -15.22 -2.91 16.44
N LEU A 26 -14.64 -3.01 15.24
CA LEU A 26 -15.34 -3.45 14.04
C LEU A 26 -15.82 -4.90 14.12
N ALA A 27 -15.06 -5.78 14.77
CA ALA A 27 -15.42 -7.20 14.93
C ALA A 27 -16.67 -7.43 15.80
N LYS A 28 -17.17 -6.40 16.50
CA LYS A 28 -18.43 -6.48 17.23
C LYS A 28 -19.64 -6.50 16.29
N ASP A 29 -19.53 -5.81 15.18
CA ASP A 29 -20.64 -5.58 14.23
C ASP A 29 -20.45 -6.34 12.92
N TYR A 30 -19.23 -6.76 12.60
CA TYR A 30 -18.87 -7.38 11.33
C TYR A 30 -18.14 -8.71 11.54
N ASN A 31 -18.43 -9.68 10.68
CA ASN A 31 -17.69 -10.94 10.65
C ASN A 31 -16.33 -10.75 9.94
N ILE A 32 -15.33 -10.30 10.71
CA ILE A 32 -13.96 -10.10 10.21
C ILE A 32 -13.21 -11.41 10.27
N SER A 33 -12.53 -11.81 9.21
CA SER A 33 -11.66 -12.97 9.19
C SER A 33 -10.61 -12.89 10.31
N LYS A 34 -10.18 -14.02 10.83
CA LYS A 34 -9.03 -14.12 11.73
C LYS A 34 -7.74 -14.47 11.01
N ASP A 35 -7.83 -14.80 9.72
CA ASP A 35 -6.70 -15.16 8.89
C ASP A 35 -6.02 -13.88 8.35
N PRO A 36 -4.75 -13.60 8.69
CA PRO A 36 -4.04 -12.44 8.19
C PRO A 36 -3.86 -12.44 6.66
N GLU A 37 -3.93 -13.61 5.99
CA GLU A 37 -3.92 -13.68 4.53
C GLU A 37 -5.19 -13.07 3.91
N MET A 38 -6.27 -12.97 4.66
CA MET A 38 -7.50 -12.32 4.21
C MET A 38 -7.51 -10.81 4.48
N HIS A 39 -6.47 -10.27 5.11
CA HIS A 39 -6.39 -8.85 5.41
C HIS A 39 -5.40 -8.12 4.50
N GLY A 40 -5.89 -7.02 3.93
CA GLY A 40 -5.08 -6.05 3.21
C GLY A 40 -5.21 -4.66 3.83
N ILE A 41 -4.14 -3.90 3.77
CA ILE A 41 -4.12 -2.52 4.19
C ILE A 41 -3.53 -1.66 3.07
N GLY A 42 -4.11 -0.50 2.82
CA GLY A 42 -3.66 0.35 1.74
C GLY A 42 -3.86 1.82 2.00
N GLY A 43 -3.16 2.62 1.23
CA GLY A 43 -3.29 4.06 1.35
C GLY A 43 -2.57 4.83 0.24
N SER A 44 -2.70 6.15 0.32
CA SER A 44 -2.05 7.08 -0.60
C SER A 44 -1.18 8.07 0.16
N SER A 45 -0.01 8.39 -0.38
CA SER A 45 0.94 9.34 0.19
C SER A 45 1.35 8.94 1.63
N SER A 46 1.10 9.78 2.63
CA SER A 46 1.32 9.43 4.04
C SER A 46 0.49 8.22 4.51
N GLY A 47 -0.70 8.01 3.92
CA GLY A 47 -1.50 6.82 4.20
C GLY A 47 -0.86 5.53 3.65
N ALA A 48 -0.10 5.62 2.58
CA ALA A 48 0.59 4.45 2.01
C ALA A 48 1.78 4.01 2.89
N ILE A 49 2.60 4.96 3.38
CA ILE A 49 3.67 4.59 4.32
C ILE A 49 3.09 4.11 5.66
N ALA A 50 1.98 4.69 6.14
CA ALA A 50 1.28 4.19 7.32
C ALA A 50 0.81 2.74 7.12
N ALA A 51 0.17 2.43 5.99
CA ALA A 51 -0.28 1.09 5.65
C ALA A 51 0.90 0.08 5.60
N PHE A 52 2.01 0.47 4.96
CA PHE A 52 3.21 -0.35 4.93
C PHE A 52 3.76 -0.57 6.35
N THR A 53 3.84 0.49 7.17
CA THR A 53 4.33 0.39 8.55
C THR A 53 3.45 -0.53 9.39
N VAL A 54 2.11 -0.44 9.27
CA VAL A 54 1.20 -1.34 9.98
C VAL A 54 1.47 -2.80 9.62
N ALA A 55 1.55 -3.14 8.33
CA ALA A 55 1.83 -4.52 7.91
C ALA A 55 3.25 -4.95 8.27
N TRP A 56 4.21 -4.03 8.27
CA TRP A 56 5.59 -4.29 8.67
C TRP A 56 5.70 -4.64 10.16
N GLU A 57 5.01 -3.91 11.03
CA GLU A 57 5.03 -4.13 12.48
C GLU A 57 4.08 -5.25 12.92
N ARG A 58 2.96 -5.45 12.19
CA ARG A 58 1.93 -6.45 12.51
C ARG A 58 1.63 -7.38 11.33
N PRO A 59 2.63 -8.15 10.84
CA PRO A 59 2.42 -9.13 9.77
C PRO A 59 1.56 -10.31 10.22
N ASP A 60 1.32 -10.46 11.50
CA ASP A 60 0.35 -11.37 12.12
C ASP A 60 -1.12 -10.92 11.92
N HIS A 61 -1.33 -9.67 11.50
CA HIS A 61 -2.64 -9.12 11.17
C HIS A 61 -2.82 -8.79 9.69
N PHE A 62 -1.79 -8.30 9.01
CA PHE A 62 -1.89 -7.84 7.62
C PHE A 62 -0.78 -8.43 6.76
N ARG A 63 -1.19 -9.12 5.70
CA ARG A 63 -0.27 -9.78 4.74
C ARG A 63 -0.22 -9.09 3.38
N LYS A 64 -1.13 -8.18 3.08
CA LYS A 64 -1.26 -7.52 1.78
C LYS A 64 -1.21 -6.00 1.94
N VAL A 65 -0.32 -5.35 1.18
CA VAL A 65 -0.09 -3.91 1.23
C VAL A 65 -0.31 -3.29 -0.14
N LEU A 66 -1.14 -2.25 -0.21
CA LEU A 66 -1.32 -1.42 -1.37
C LEU A 66 -0.78 -0.01 -1.09
N SER A 67 0.24 0.40 -1.83
CA SER A 67 0.87 1.71 -1.70
C SER A 67 0.70 2.53 -2.98
N ASN A 68 -0.08 3.61 -2.91
CA ASN A 68 -0.19 4.58 -3.99
C ASN A 68 0.56 5.87 -3.64
N VAL A 69 1.48 6.33 -4.51
CA VAL A 69 2.32 7.52 -4.34
C VAL A 69 2.92 7.62 -2.92
N GLY A 70 3.48 6.51 -2.44
CA GLY A 70 3.88 6.34 -1.05
C GLY A 70 4.93 7.35 -0.57
N SER A 71 4.72 7.93 0.61
CA SER A 71 5.64 8.91 1.20
C SER A 71 6.86 8.25 1.87
N PHE A 72 7.53 7.33 1.16
CA PHE A 72 8.81 6.73 1.59
C PHE A 72 9.98 7.71 1.47
N VAL A 73 9.73 8.94 1.81
CA VAL A 73 10.65 10.08 1.72
C VAL A 73 10.99 10.62 3.10
N ASN A 74 11.96 11.52 3.17
CA ASN A 74 12.36 12.14 4.42
C ASN A 74 11.37 13.22 4.90
N LEU A 75 10.17 12.78 5.29
CA LEU A 75 9.24 13.59 6.10
C LEU A 75 9.49 13.34 7.60
N ARG A 76 9.57 12.07 8.00
CA ARG A 76 9.92 11.59 9.36
C ARG A 76 10.78 10.32 9.28
N GLY A 77 11.74 10.30 8.37
CA GLY A 77 12.64 9.16 8.21
C GLY A 77 12.17 8.08 7.25
N GLY A 78 11.04 8.23 6.53
CA GLY A 78 10.50 7.20 5.64
C GLY A 78 11.47 6.68 4.58
N HIS A 79 12.45 7.49 4.19
CA HIS A 79 13.49 7.15 3.23
C HIS A 79 14.46 6.05 3.69
N VAL A 80 14.41 5.65 4.97
CA VAL A 80 15.26 4.55 5.50
C VAL A 80 14.61 3.17 5.34
N TYR A 81 13.38 3.08 4.84
CA TYR A 81 12.73 1.78 4.66
C TYR A 81 13.47 0.82 3.73
N PRO A 82 14.08 1.24 2.61
CA PRO A 82 14.87 0.32 1.79
C PRO A 82 15.96 -0.39 2.59
N GLU A 83 16.70 0.34 3.44
CA GLU A 83 17.75 -0.21 4.31
C GLU A 83 17.15 -1.09 5.42
N LYS A 84 16.04 -0.68 6.05
CA LYS A 84 15.34 -1.52 7.04
C LYS A 84 14.90 -2.85 6.44
N VAL A 85 14.37 -2.85 5.21
CA VAL A 85 13.95 -4.07 4.49
C VAL A 85 15.15 -5.00 4.25
N LEU A 86 16.26 -4.46 3.80
CA LEU A 86 17.46 -5.26 3.52
C LEU A 86 18.09 -5.86 4.79
N ALA A 87 18.07 -5.10 5.89
CA ALA A 87 18.68 -5.52 7.17
C ALA A 87 17.83 -6.52 7.97
N ALA A 88 16.50 -6.43 7.86
CA ALA A 88 15.60 -7.28 8.64
C ALA A 88 15.43 -8.68 8.03
N GLU A 89 14.95 -9.62 8.83
CA GLU A 89 14.40 -10.88 8.32
C GLU A 89 13.18 -10.61 7.44
N LYS A 90 13.00 -11.46 6.41
CA LYS A 90 11.88 -11.34 5.49
C LYS A 90 10.56 -11.57 6.22
N LYS A 91 9.68 -10.59 6.16
CA LYS A 91 8.33 -10.69 6.72
C LYS A 91 7.36 -11.26 5.68
N PRO A 92 6.33 -12.00 6.09
CA PRO A 92 5.37 -12.64 5.17
C PRO A 92 4.33 -11.63 4.66
N ILE A 93 4.77 -10.58 3.99
CA ILE A 93 3.91 -9.56 3.40
C ILE A 93 4.09 -9.50 1.87
N ARG A 94 2.99 -9.23 1.18
CA ARG A 94 2.92 -8.99 -0.27
C ARG A 94 2.65 -7.51 -0.49
N VAL A 95 3.36 -6.88 -1.42
CA VAL A 95 3.31 -5.42 -1.59
C VAL A 95 3.06 -5.05 -3.05
N TYR A 96 2.06 -4.21 -3.29
CA TYR A 96 1.88 -3.54 -4.58
C TYR A 96 2.20 -2.06 -4.45
N LEU A 97 3.14 -1.57 -5.26
CA LEU A 97 3.56 -0.17 -5.31
C LEU A 97 3.04 0.49 -6.59
N CYS A 98 2.49 1.69 -6.47
CA CYS A 98 2.05 2.48 -7.60
C CYS A 98 2.53 3.92 -7.43
N ASP A 99 3.18 4.46 -8.46
CA ASP A 99 3.65 5.85 -8.45
C ASP A 99 3.82 6.39 -9.87
N GLY A 100 4.11 7.69 -9.99
CA GLY A 100 4.33 8.36 -11.25
C GLY A 100 5.66 9.08 -11.34
N ARG A 101 6.28 9.05 -12.53
CA ARG A 101 7.56 9.72 -12.79
C ARG A 101 7.54 11.23 -12.60
N ASN A 102 6.35 11.85 -12.62
CA ASN A 102 6.15 13.27 -12.39
C ASN A 102 5.68 13.60 -10.98
N ASP A 103 5.85 12.67 -10.03
CA ASP A 103 5.62 12.93 -8.61
C ASP A 103 6.60 13.99 -8.07
N ASN A 104 6.40 14.41 -6.82
CA ASN A 104 7.23 15.42 -6.17
C ASN A 104 8.72 15.06 -6.23
N ARG A 105 9.52 15.96 -6.80
CA ARG A 105 10.92 15.70 -7.16
C ARG A 105 11.94 16.10 -6.10
N GLY A 106 11.51 16.40 -4.88
CA GLY A 106 12.43 16.76 -3.79
C GLY A 106 13.19 18.08 -4.00
N LEU A 107 12.69 18.99 -4.82
CA LEU A 107 13.28 20.31 -5.01
C LEU A 107 12.90 21.23 -3.84
N ARG A 108 13.90 21.74 -3.13
CA ARG A 108 13.76 22.76 -2.09
C ARG A 108 14.78 23.88 -2.30
N ASP A 109 14.31 25.11 -2.38
CA ASP A 109 15.16 26.29 -2.55
C ASP A 109 16.19 26.12 -3.68
N GLY A 110 15.72 25.52 -4.80
CA GLY A 110 16.56 25.24 -5.98
C GLY A 110 17.56 24.08 -5.82
N LYS A 111 17.59 23.41 -4.66
CA LYS A 111 18.46 22.25 -4.41
C LYS A 111 17.66 20.95 -4.47
N TYR A 112 18.23 19.95 -5.11
CA TYR A 112 17.67 18.60 -5.18
C TYR A 112 18.08 17.79 -3.94
N ASP A 113 17.07 17.23 -3.27
CA ASP A 113 17.23 16.27 -2.17
C ASP A 113 16.63 14.92 -2.59
N VAL A 114 17.47 13.96 -2.89
CA VAL A 114 17.08 12.61 -3.32
C VAL A 114 16.21 11.91 -2.27
N ASN A 115 16.39 12.21 -0.98
CA ASN A 115 15.59 11.64 0.09
C ASN A 115 14.17 12.22 0.16
N ARG A 116 13.88 13.22 -0.65
CA ARG A 116 12.57 13.86 -0.83
C ARG A 116 12.00 13.70 -2.24
N ASP A 117 12.62 12.90 -3.08
CA ASP A 117 12.09 12.53 -4.39
C ASP A 117 11.20 11.28 -4.24
N TRP A 118 9.88 11.47 -4.38
CA TRP A 118 8.89 10.40 -4.15
C TRP A 118 9.10 9.22 -5.07
N PHE A 119 9.13 9.47 -6.39
CA PHE A 119 9.29 8.39 -7.35
C PHE A 119 10.60 7.63 -7.14
N HIS A 120 11.71 8.35 -6.94
CA HIS A 120 13.00 7.73 -6.66
C HIS A 120 12.96 6.82 -5.42
N GLN A 121 12.35 7.28 -4.32
CA GLN A 121 12.27 6.52 -3.08
C GLN A 121 11.33 5.31 -3.18
N ASN A 122 10.22 5.42 -3.92
CA ASN A 122 9.36 4.27 -4.21
C ASN A 122 10.09 3.21 -5.05
N VAL A 123 10.89 3.62 -6.05
CA VAL A 123 11.73 2.71 -6.84
C VAL A 123 12.81 2.06 -5.96
N ARG A 124 13.44 2.80 -5.04
CA ARG A 124 14.41 2.23 -4.08
C ARG A 124 13.78 1.17 -3.19
N LEU A 125 12.59 1.45 -2.64
CA LEU A 125 11.86 0.48 -1.83
C LEU A 125 11.52 -0.77 -2.63
N MET A 126 11.00 -0.62 -3.87
CA MET A 126 10.72 -1.76 -4.76
C MET A 126 11.96 -2.63 -4.97
N LYS A 127 13.11 -2.00 -5.27
CA LYS A 127 14.39 -2.72 -5.45
C LYS A 127 14.82 -3.48 -4.19
N ALA A 128 14.69 -2.87 -3.02
CA ALA A 128 15.03 -3.50 -1.74
C ALA A 128 14.12 -4.70 -1.45
N LEU A 129 12.81 -4.55 -1.66
CA LEU A 129 11.84 -5.64 -1.52
C LEU A 129 12.15 -6.80 -2.48
N THR A 130 12.42 -6.50 -3.74
CA THR A 130 12.79 -7.50 -4.76
C THR A 130 14.08 -8.23 -4.38
N ALA A 131 15.12 -7.49 -4.01
CA ALA A 131 16.41 -8.07 -3.61
C ALA A 131 16.30 -8.99 -2.39
N LYS A 132 15.37 -8.67 -1.46
CA LYS A 132 15.09 -9.48 -0.27
C LYS A 132 14.14 -10.65 -0.56
N GLY A 133 13.66 -10.79 -1.81
CA GLY A 133 12.78 -11.88 -2.24
C GLY A 133 11.34 -11.74 -1.76
N TYR A 134 10.86 -10.52 -1.50
CA TYR A 134 9.45 -10.29 -1.24
C TYR A 134 8.60 -10.53 -2.47
N ASP A 135 7.35 -10.90 -2.26
CA ASP A 135 6.32 -10.90 -3.29
C ASP A 135 5.86 -9.45 -3.54
N VAL A 136 6.46 -8.82 -4.55
CA VAL A 136 6.27 -7.40 -4.86
C VAL A 136 5.90 -7.22 -6.33
N ASN A 137 4.93 -6.36 -6.58
CA ASN A 137 4.59 -5.87 -7.91
C ASN A 137 4.50 -4.34 -7.90
N TYR A 138 4.54 -3.74 -9.08
CA TYR A 138 4.51 -2.29 -9.20
C TYR A 138 3.97 -1.82 -10.54
N SER A 139 3.41 -0.61 -10.53
CA SER A 139 3.01 0.12 -11.74
C SER A 139 3.56 1.54 -11.70
N TRP A 140 4.39 1.87 -12.68
CA TRP A 140 4.98 3.20 -12.82
C TRP A 140 4.33 3.95 -13.98
N GLY A 141 3.60 5.03 -13.65
CA GLY A 141 2.96 5.91 -14.62
C GLY A 141 3.76 7.17 -14.91
N MET A 142 3.12 8.09 -15.63
CA MET A 142 3.63 9.45 -15.89
C MET A 142 2.88 10.51 -15.07
N ASN A 143 2.05 10.08 -14.12
CA ASN A 143 1.26 10.94 -13.25
C ASN A 143 2.12 11.68 -12.24
N ASN A 144 1.57 12.77 -11.72
CA ASN A 144 2.08 13.53 -10.56
C ASN A 144 1.59 12.92 -9.24
N HIS A 145 1.89 13.58 -8.12
CA HIS A 145 1.40 13.19 -6.79
C HIS A 145 -0.11 13.28 -6.69
N GLY A 146 -0.79 12.16 -7.00
CA GLY A 146 -2.24 12.13 -7.04
C GLY A 146 -2.84 10.73 -7.10
N GLN A 147 -4.16 10.66 -6.97
CA GLN A 147 -4.86 9.38 -6.83
C GLN A 147 -5.45 8.85 -8.15
N LYS A 148 -5.48 9.65 -9.23
CA LYS A 148 -6.14 9.27 -10.48
C LYS A 148 -5.58 7.98 -11.09
N PHE A 149 -4.26 7.87 -11.17
CA PHE A 149 -3.61 6.71 -11.75
C PHE A 149 -3.84 5.46 -10.90
N GLY A 150 -3.57 5.56 -9.58
CA GLY A 150 -3.84 4.46 -8.65
C GLY A 150 -5.31 4.03 -8.64
N GLY A 151 -6.24 4.98 -8.73
CA GLY A 151 -7.67 4.67 -8.86
C GLY A 151 -8.01 3.93 -10.15
N ALA A 152 -7.40 4.31 -11.27
CA ALA A 152 -7.64 3.67 -12.56
C ALA A 152 -7.17 2.20 -12.60
N ILE A 153 -6.05 1.89 -11.94
CA ILE A 153 -5.48 0.54 -11.90
C ILE A 153 -5.83 -0.24 -10.63
N LEU A 154 -6.67 0.32 -9.75
CA LEU A 154 -7.07 -0.33 -8.50
C LEU A 154 -7.61 -1.76 -8.71
N PRO A 155 -8.46 -2.05 -9.69
CA PRO A 155 -8.93 -3.41 -9.93
C PRO A 155 -7.80 -4.40 -10.25
N GLU A 156 -6.76 -3.96 -10.96
CA GLU A 156 -5.59 -4.77 -11.26
C GLU A 156 -4.77 -5.04 -9.99
N MET A 157 -4.51 -3.99 -9.21
CA MET A 157 -3.78 -4.10 -7.95
C MET A 157 -4.47 -5.06 -6.98
N MET A 158 -5.80 -4.96 -6.86
CA MET A 158 -6.58 -5.86 -5.99
C MET A 158 -6.54 -7.30 -6.49
N ARG A 159 -6.74 -7.57 -7.78
CA ARG A 159 -6.63 -8.94 -8.33
C ARG A 159 -5.25 -9.54 -8.07
N TRP A 160 -4.20 -8.74 -8.21
CA TRP A 160 -2.84 -9.24 -7.96
C TRP A 160 -2.61 -9.53 -6.47
N LEU A 161 -3.05 -8.65 -5.56
CA LEU A 161 -2.89 -8.84 -4.12
C LEU A 161 -3.63 -10.09 -3.62
N TRP A 162 -4.80 -10.42 -4.18
CA TRP A 162 -5.62 -11.57 -3.80
C TRP A 162 -5.61 -12.71 -4.82
N ARG A 163 -4.62 -12.77 -5.72
CA ARG A 163 -4.57 -13.78 -6.80
C ARG A 163 -4.60 -15.24 -6.33
N ASP A 164 -4.16 -15.52 -5.10
CA ASP A 164 -4.16 -16.86 -4.50
C ASP A 164 -5.30 -17.03 -3.49
N GLY A 165 -6.19 -16.04 -3.40
CA GLY A 165 -7.35 -16.09 -2.51
C GLY A 165 -8.39 -17.10 -3.00
N PRO A 166 -9.26 -17.59 -2.11
CA PRO A 166 -10.37 -18.43 -2.52
C PRO A 166 -11.27 -17.64 -3.48
N VAL A 167 -11.62 -18.26 -4.59
CA VAL A 167 -12.68 -17.74 -5.48
C VAL A 167 -13.99 -17.97 -4.75
N SER A 168 -14.81 -16.92 -4.61
CA SER A 168 -16.14 -17.07 -4.04
C SER A 168 -16.96 -18.04 -4.89
N THR A 169 -17.61 -18.99 -4.22
CA THR A 169 -18.57 -19.92 -4.83
C THR A 169 -20.02 -19.47 -4.59
N ASP A 170 -20.23 -18.33 -3.95
CA ASP A 170 -21.58 -17.78 -3.73
C ASP A 170 -22.15 -17.27 -5.06
N PRO A 171 -23.26 -17.85 -5.55
CA PRO A 171 -23.90 -17.42 -6.80
C PRO A 171 -24.46 -15.99 -6.71
N ASN A 172 -24.53 -15.43 -5.51
CA ASN A 172 -24.94 -14.04 -5.27
C ASN A 172 -23.77 -13.08 -5.13
N ASP A 173 -22.53 -13.55 -5.28
CA ASP A 173 -21.34 -12.70 -5.18
C ASP A 173 -21.41 -11.58 -6.23
N ALA A 174 -21.32 -10.35 -5.76
CA ALA A 174 -21.39 -9.15 -6.59
C ALA A 174 -20.27 -9.04 -7.63
N VAL A 175 -19.20 -9.83 -7.51
CA VAL A 175 -18.09 -9.85 -8.48
C VAL A 175 -18.58 -10.26 -9.87
N GLU A 176 -19.48 -11.23 -9.97
CA GLU A 176 -20.08 -11.62 -11.26
C GLU A 176 -21.09 -10.58 -11.80
N ARG A 177 -21.72 -9.81 -10.91
CA ARG A 177 -22.69 -8.77 -11.30
C ARG A 177 -22.04 -7.45 -11.72
N GLY A 178 -20.78 -7.23 -11.38
CA GLY A 178 -20.06 -5.96 -11.61
C GLY A 178 -19.56 -5.76 -13.04
N PHE A 179 -19.39 -6.80 -13.82
CA PHE A 179 -18.98 -6.72 -15.22
C PHE A 179 -20.18 -6.59 -16.15
N ARG A 180 -20.87 -5.46 -16.09
CA ARG A 180 -21.72 -5.08 -17.23
C ARG A 180 -20.80 -4.80 -18.41
N GLN A 181 -20.86 -5.67 -19.42
CA GLN A 181 -20.33 -5.33 -20.72
C GLN A 181 -20.92 -3.97 -21.15
N PRO A 182 -20.10 -3.05 -21.71
CA PRO A 182 -20.68 -1.82 -22.26
C PRO A 182 -21.76 -2.21 -23.26
N THR A 183 -23.01 -1.86 -22.97
CA THR A 183 -24.09 -2.03 -23.97
C THR A 183 -23.68 -1.23 -25.19
N ALA A 184 -23.54 -1.89 -26.33
CA ALA A 184 -23.33 -1.24 -27.60
C ALA A 184 -24.37 -0.12 -27.76
N LYS A 185 -23.91 1.11 -27.99
CA LYS A 185 -24.83 2.22 -28.29
C LYS A 185 -25.69 1.78 -29.50
N PRO A 186 -27.01 1.90 -29.42
CA PRO A 186 -27.83 1.69 -30.61
C PRO A 186 -27.41 2.68 -31.70
N LYS A 187 -27.27 2.17 -32.93
CA LYS A 187 -26.96 2.95 -34.12
C LYS A 187 -28.08 3.93 -34.43
#